data_96dbe1b227a4ee39dcaa244ff48e9ebe
#
_entry.id   96dbe1b227a4ee39dcaa244ff48e9ebe
#
_cell.length_a   1.000
_cell.length_b   1.000
_cell.length_c   1.000
_cell.angle_alpha   90.00
_cell.angle_beta   90.00
_cell.angle_gamma   90.00
#
_symmetry.space_group_name_H-M   'P 1'
#
loop_
_entity.id
_entity.type
_entity.pdbx_description
1 polymer ?
#
loop_
_entity_poly.entity_id
_entity_poly.type
_entity_poly.pdbx_seq_one_letter_code
_entity_poly.pdbx_strand_id
1 'polypeptide(L)'
;MELPTQFTTARLTLRKPELADAPAIFTAYAQDPAVTRFLVWRPHPDLATTHAYLEHCLSSWNAHTEYCYVLTERAQARLVGMISVRVRDWSASLGYVLARSAWGQGIMPEAAQAVSDYVLAQPAMYRVWAMCDVDNTASARVMEKIGMLREGLMRRGVLHPNLSSEPRDCWVYAKVK
;
A
#
# COMPACT_ATOMS: atom_id res chain seq x y z
N MET A 1 -5.12 -15.70 -9.19
CA MET A 1 -6.25 -15.28 -8.29
C MET A 1 -6.69 -13.90 -8.71
N GLU A 2 -7.99 -13.69 -8.88
CA GLU A 2 -8.56 -12.37 -9.13
C GLU A 2 -9.09 -11.80 -7.82
N LEU A 3 -8.75 -10.51 -7.54
CA LEU A 3 -9.23 -9.81 -6.36
C LEU A 3 -10.51 -9.02 -6.68
N PRO A 4 -11.41 -8.81 -5.71
CA PRO A 4 -12.62 -8.03 -5.92
C PRO A 4 -12.28 -6.57 -6.27
N THR A 5 -13.13 -5.92 -7.04
CA THR A 5 -12.93 -4.51 -7.41
C THR A 5 -13.13 -3.54 -6.24
N GLN A 6 -13.73 -4.02 -5.15
CA GLN A 6 -13.99 -3.21 -3.97
C GLN A 6 -13.99 -4.05 -2.68
N PHE A 7 -13.49 -3.44 -1.60
CA PHE A 7 -13.72 -3.87 -0.21
C PHE A 7 -14.44 -2.76 0.55
N THR A 8 -15.27 -3.16 1.49
CA THR A 8 -15.93 -2.24 2.43
C THR A 8 -15.60 -2.66 3.85
N THR A 9 -15.16 -1.72 4.66
CA THR A 9 -14.89 -1.91 6.09
C THR A 9 -15.79 -1.04 6.93
N ALA A 10 -15.59 -0.99 8.22
CA ALA A 10 -16.38 -0.13 9.11
C ALA A 10 -16.28 1.36 8.71
N ARG A 11 -15.08 1.83 8.37
CA ARG A 11 -14.81 3.26 8.08
C ARG A 11 -14.42 3.54 6.63
N LEU A 12 -14.04 2.51 5.85
CA LEU A 12 -13.41 2.70 4.54
C LEU A 12 -14.16 2.01 3.41
N THR A 13 -14.07 2.59 2.24
CA THR A 13 -14.22 1.93 0.95
C THR A 13 -12.86 1.87 0.28
N LEU A 14 -12.40 0.65 -0.05
CA LEU A 14 -11.23 0.41 -0.87
C LEU A 14 -11.75 0.02 -2.25
N ARG A 15 -11.46 0.78 -3.28
CA ARG A 15 -11.95 0.50 -4.63
C ARG A 15 -10.84 0.59 -5.68
N LYS A 16 -11.05 -0.06 -6.81
CA LYS A 16 -10.20 0.11 -8.00
C LYS A 16 -10.05 1.62 -8.28
N PRO A 17 -8.82 2.12 -8.58
CA PRO A 17 -8.63 3.52 -8.91
C PRO A 17 -9.26 3.89 -10.25
N GLU A 18 -9.55 5.17 -10.41
CA GLU A 18 -9.98 5.80 -11.65
C GLU A 18 -9.02 6.94 -12.01
N LEU A 19 -8.92 7.29 -13.28
CA LEU A 19 -8.08 8.44 -13.68
C LEU A 19 -8.54 9.76 -13.04
N ALA A 20 -9.83 9.87 -12.77
CA ALA A 20 -10.43 11.02 -12.07
C ALA A 20 -9.94 11.17 -10.61
N ASP A 21 -9.30 10.16 -10.02
CA ASP A 21 -8.70 10.25 -8.68
C ASP A 21 -7.40 11.07 -8.64
N ALA A 22 -6.78 11.33 -9.80
CA ALA A 22 -5.47 11.96 -9.86
C ALA A 22 -5.37 13.28 -9.09
N PRO A 23 -6.29 14.25 -9.20
CA PRO A 23 -6.22 15.49 -8.44
C PRO A 23 -6.27 15.28 -6.92
N ALA A 24 -7.14 14.36 -6.47
CA ALA A 24 -7.28 14.04 -5.06
C ALA A 24 -6.01 13.36 -4.51
N ILE A 25 -5.44 12.40 -5.23
CA ILE A 25 -4.19 11.71 -4.89
C ILE A 25 -3.02 12.69 -4.83
N PHE A 26 -2.89 13.53 -5.87
CA PHE A 26 -1.84 14.53 -5.95
C PHE A 26 -1.85 15.46 -4.74
N THR A 27 -3.02 16.02 -4.42
CA THR A 27 -3.20 16.94 -3.31
C THR A 27 -3.07 16.27 -1.94
N ALA A 28 -3.61 15.04 -1.79
CA ALA A 28 -3.66 14.38 -0.49
C ALA A 28 -2.28 13.92 -0.01
N TYR A 29 -1.44 13.39 -0.92
CA TYR A 29 -0.19 12.77 -0.48
C TYR A 29 0.93 12.65 -1.52
N ALA A 30 0.65 12.66 -2.84
CA ALA A 30 1.67 12.28 -3.81
C ALA A 30 2.82 13.30 -3.93
N GLN A 31 2.58 14.55 -3.60
CA GLN A 31 3.58 15.62 -3.57
C GLN A 31 4.19 15.88 -2.18
N ASP A 32 3.69 15.23 -1.10
CA ASP A 32 4.15 15.49 0.28
C ASP A 32 5.46 14.73 0.57
N PRO A 33 6.61 15.44 0.78
CA PRO A 33 7.89 14.81 1.08
C PRO A 33 7.89 13.98 2.38
N ALA A 34 7.04 14.33 3.35
CA ALA A 34 6.93 13.56 4.59
C ALA A 34 6.27 12.21 4.34
N VAL A 35 5.26 12.17 3.47
CA VAL A 35 4.57 10.93 3.08
C VAL A 35 5.47 10.06 2.22
N THR A 36 6.16 10.66 1.25
CA THR A 36 6.98 9.91 0.29
C THR A 36 8.34 9.48 0.83
N ARG A 37 8.72 9.93 2.01
CA ARG A 37 10.05 9.72 2.62
C ARG A 37 10.56 8.29 2.49
N PHE A 38 9.74 7.29 2.83
CA PHE A 38 10.09 5.87 2.81
C PHE A 38 9.54 5.11 1.59
N LEU A 39 9.04 5.83 0.58
CA LEU A 39 8.52 5.21 -0.63
C LEU A 39 9.63 4.97 -1.66
N VAL A 40 9.37 4.09 -2.60
CA VAL A 40 10.30 3.71 -3.67
C VAL A 40 10.21 4.66 -4.88
N TRP A 41 9.43 5.72 -4.76
CA TRP A 41 9.23 6.75 -5.77
C TRP A 41 9.37 8.15 -5.15
N ARG A 42 9.70 9.14 -5.98
CA ARG A 42 9.85 10.54 -5.57
C ARG A 42 8.50 11.24 -5.51
N PRO A 43 8.36 12.33 -4.70
CA PRO A 43 7.16 13.17 -4.80
C PRO A 43 6.84 13.49 -6.26
N HIS A 44 5.57 13.40 -6.61
CA HIS A 44 5.14 13.75 -7.97
C HIS A 44 5.33 15.25 -8.20
N PRO A 45 6.07 15.66 -9.23
CA PRO A 45 6.31 17.07 -9.50
C PRO A 45 5.06 17.77 -10.04
N ASP A 46 4.16 17.02 -10.66
CA ASP A 46 2.97 17.53 -11.32
C ASP A 46 1.83 16.49 -11.36
N LEU A 47 0.67 16.97 -11.77
CA LEU A 47 -0.53 16.13 -11.91
C LEU A 47 -0.41 15.09 -13.03
N ALA A 48 0.35 15.38 -14.08
CA ALA A 48 0.56 14.45 -15.20
C ALA A 48 1.30 13.19 -14.74
N THR A 49 2.26 13.34 -13.82
CA THR A 49 2.96 12.20 -13.18
C THR A 49 1.97 11.32 -12.39
N THR A 50 0.99 11.94 -11.70
CA THR A 50 -0.04 11.18 -10.98
C THR A 50 -0.97 10.46 -11.94
N HIS A 51 -1.34 11.05 -13.07
CA HIS A 51 -2.13 10.40 -14.11
C HIS A 51 -1.39 9.18 -14.67
N ALA A 52 -0.12 9.33 -15.06
CA ALA A 52 0.70 8.22 -15.58
C ALA A 52 0.82 7.08 -14.57
N TYR A 53 0.96 7.39 -13.27
CA TYR A 53 0.94 6.38 -12.21
C TYR A 53 -0.40 5.62 -12.15
N LEU A 54 -1.54 6.32 -12.26
CA LEU A 54 -2.85 5.67 -12.27
C LEU A 54 -3.06 4.81 -13.51
N GLU A 55 -2.60 5.24 -14.69
CA GLU A 55 -2.61 4.42 -15.91
C GLU A 55 -1.83 3.12 -15.71
N HIS A 56 -0.65 3.20 -15.06
CA HIS A 56 0.12 2.02 -14.70
C HIS A 56 -0.66 1.11 -13.73
N CYS A 57 -1.29 1.66 -12.69
CA CYS A 57 -2.12 0.88 -11.76
C CYS A 57 -3.26 0.15 -12.50
N LEU A 58 -3.95 0.82 -13.42
CA LEU A 58 -5.04 0.23 -14.20
C LEU A 58 -4.54 -0.84 -15.16
N SER A 59 -3.39 -0.62 -15.81
CA SER A 59 -2.74 -1.62 -16.66
C SER A 59 -2.35 -2.87 -15.87
N SER A 60 -1.72 -2.70 -14.70
CA SER A 60 -1.32 -3.80 -13.81
C SER A 60 -2.53 -4.58 -13.29
N TRP A 61 -3.62 -3.86 -13.00
CA TRP A 61 -4.90 -4.47 -12.62
C TRP A 61 -5.45 -5.37 -13.73
N ASN A 62 -5.49 -4.86 -14.96
CA ASN A 62 -5.99 -5.62 -16.12
C ASN A 62 -5.09 -6.82 -16.47
N ALA A 63 -3.79 -6.70 -16.21
CA ALA A 63 -2.82 -7.79 -16.36
C ALA A 63 -2.82 -8.79 -15.17
N HIS A 64 -3.61 -8.55 -14.12
CA HIS A 64 -3.67 -9.33 -12.88
C HIS A 64 -2.31 -9.46 -12.16
N THR A 65 -1.41 -8.49 -12.32
CA THR A 65 -0.07 -8.50 -11.70
C THR A 65 -0.03 -7.74 -10.37
N GLU A 66 -0.81 -6.64 -10.28
CA GLU A 66 -0.93 -5.83 -9.07
C GLU A 66 -2.32 -5.20 -9.00
N TYR A 67 -2.94 -5.28 -7.84
CA TYR A 67 -4.26 -4.72 -7.55
C TYR A 67 -4.10 -3.51 -6.64
N CYS A 68 -4.19 -2.31 -7.21
CA CYS A 68 -4.15 -1.06 -6.46
C CYS A 68 -5.57 -0.65 -6.04
N TYR A 69 -5.74 -0.26 -4.79
CA TYR A 69 -7.00 0.27 -4.26
C TYR A 69 -6.79 1.66 -3.69
N VAL A 70 -7.61 2.61 -4.10
CA VAL A 70 -7.74 3.88 -3.38
C VAL A 70 -8.56 3.67 -2.11
N LEU A 71 -8.14 4.31 -1.03
CA LEU A 71 -8.83 4.30 0.27
C LEU A 71 -9.64 5.58 0.40
N THR A 72 -10.95 5.43 0.59
CA THR A 72 -11.87 6.55 0.81
C THR A 72 -12.57 6.38 2.15
N GLU A 73 -12.53 7.40 2.99
CA GLU A 73 -13.33 7.44 4.23
C GLU A 73 -14.81 7.57 3.90
N ARG A 74 -15.62 6.63 4.41
CA ARG A 74 -17.06 6.55 4.09
C ARG A 74 -17.84 7.77 4.60
N ALA A 75 -17.48 8.28 5.78
CA ALA A 75 -18.21 9.39 6.40
C ALA A 75 -18.05 10.72 5.65
N GLN A 76 -16.91 10.93 4.99
CA GLN A 76 -16.57 12.22 4.36
C GLN A 76 -16.34 12.09 2.84
N ALA A 77 -16.44 10.88 2.28
CA ALA A 77 -16.07 10.57 0.90
C ALA A 77 -14.67 11.07 0.51
N ARG A 78 -13.75 11.19 1.49
CA ARG A 78 -12.41 11.74 1.32
C ARG A 78 -11.41 10.65 0.98
N LEU A 79 -10.69 10.81 -0.12
CA LEU A 79 -9.56 9.94 -0.46
C LEU A 79 -8.40 10.22 0.50
N VAL A 80 -7.89 9.17 1.16
CA VAL A 80 -6.87 9.28 2.20
C VAL A 80 -5.60 8.45 1.94
N GLY A 81 -5.60 7.59 0.92
CA GLY A 81 -4.43 6.77 0.64
C GLY A 81 -4.66 5.72 -0.43
N MET A 82 -3.70 4.84 -0.57
CA MET A 82 -3.78 3.65 -1.43
C MET A 82 -3.14 2.44 -0.76
N ILE A 83 -3.62 1.26 -1.12
CA ILE A 83 -2.98 -0.02 -0.83
C ILE A 83 -2.88 -0.83 -2.12
N SER A 84 -1.75 -1.50 -2.34
CA SER A 84 -1.54 -2.40 -3.46
C SER A 84 -1.26 -3.82 -3.00
N VAL A 85 -1.70 -4.78 -3.80
CA VAL A 85 -1.54 -6.22 -3.59
C VAL A 85 -0.92 -6.83 -4.82
N ARG A 86 0.31 -7.32 -4.71
CA ARG A 86 0.97 -8.09 -5.77
C ARG A 86 0.86 -9.56 -5.46
N VAL A 87 0.15 -10.28 -6.31
CA VAL A 87 -0.04 -11.73 -6.16
C VAL A 87 1.03 -12.46 -6.97
N ARG A 88 1.72 -13.39 -6.33
CA ARG A 88 2.68 -14.28 -6.99
C ARG A 88 2.54 -15.69 -6.42
N ASP A 89 2.20 -16.62 -7.28
CA ASP A 89 2.04 -18.04 -6.93
C ASP A 89 1.08 -18.21 -5.72
N TRP A 90 1.62 -18.63 -4.59
CA TRP A 90 0.93 -18.89 -3.33
C TRP A 90 1.03 -17.76 -2.30
N SER A 91 1.59 -16.60 -2.69
CA SER A 91 1.81 -15.47 -1.78
C SER A 91 1.36 -14.13 -2.36
N ALA A 92 1.09 -13.17 -1.48
CA ALA A 92 0.84 -11.79 -1.87
C ALA A 92 1.70 -10.84 -1.05
N SER A 93 2.22 -9.79 -1.70
CA SER A 93 2.90 -8.70 -1.00
C SER A 93 2.03 -7.45 -0.97
N LEU A 94 2.10 -6.71 0.14
CA LEU A 94 1.40 -5.44 0.32
C LEU A 94 2.37 -4.26 0.17
N GLY A 95 1.89 -3.22 -0.53
CA GLY A 95 2.46 -1.88 -0.49
C GLY A 95 1.38 -0.87 -0.14
N TYR A 96 1.70 0.20 0.57
CA TYR A 96 0.68 1.19 0.93
C TYR A 96 1.26 2.58 1.17
N VAL A 97 0.39 3.57 1.02
CA VAL A 97 0.64 4.98 1.31
C VAL A 97 -0.60 5.59 1.97
N LEU A 98 -0.41 6.49 2.92
CA LEU A 98 -1.48 7.16 3.64
C LEU A 98 -1.18 8.65 3.75
N ALA A 99 -2.15 9.49 3.42
CA ALA A 99 -2.07 10.93 3.61
C ALA A 99 -1.76 11.28 5.07
N ARG A 100 -0.92 12.29 5.28
CA ARG A 100 -0.48 12.70 6.62
C ARG A 100 -1.65 13.03 7.56
N SER A 101 -2.72 13.62 7.03
CA SER A 101 -3.94 13.93 7.78
C SER A 101 -4.68 12.71 8.36
N ALA A 102 -4.39 11.50 7.84
CA ALA A 102 -5.00 10.25 8.30
C ALA A 102 -4.06 9.38 9.16
N TRP A 103 -2.83 9.86 9.47
CA TRP A 103 -1.89 9.14 10.31
C TRP A 103 -2.39 8.99 11.75
N GLY A 104 -1.97 7.93 12.43
CA GLY A 104 -2.29 7.69 13.84
C GLY A 104 -3.72 7.20 14.12
N GLN A 105 -4.60 7.21 13.12
CA GLN A 105 -6.03 6.92 13.28
C GLN A 105 -6.42 5.44 13.04
N GLY A 106 -5.45 4.56 12.80
CA GLY A 106 -5.70 3.14 12.55
C GLY A 106 -6.31 2.83 11.17
N ILE A 107 -6.30 3.78 10.25
CA ILE A 107 -6.87 3.65 8.90
C ILE A 107 -6.13 2.57 8.10
N MET A 108 -4.79 2.64 8.02
CA MET A 108 -4.03 1.66 7.24
C MET A 108 -4.10 0.24 7.83
N PRO A 109 -4.01 0.01 9.16
CA PRO A 109 -4.27 -1.30 9.73
C PRO A 109 -5.63 -1.88 9.34
N GLU A 110 -6.71 -1.08 9.37
CA GLU A 110 -8.05 -1.53 8.97
C GLU A 110 -8.09 -1.97 7.50
N ALA A 111 -7.52 -1.17 6.59
CA ALA A 111 -7.46 -1.49 5.17
C ALA A 111 -6.62 -2.75 4.90
N ALA A 112 -5.41 -2.80 5.48
CA ALA A 112 -4.49 -3.91 5.29
C ALA A 112 -5.00 -5.22 5.89
N GLN A 113 -5.71 -5.16 7.03
CA GLN A 113 -6.37 -6.32 7.63
C GLN A 113 -7.43 -6.91 6.70
N ALA A 114 -8.34 -6.07 6.18
CA ALA A 114 -9.42 -6.53 5.31
C ALA A 114 -8.88 -7.22 4.04
N VAL A 115 -7.85 -6.65 3.44
CA VAL A 115 -7.19 -7.21 2.25
C VAL A 115 -6.45 -8.52 2.59
N SER A 116 -5.69 -8.54 3.70
CA SER A 116 -4.93 -9.71 4.13
C SER A 116 -5.83 -10.89 4.45
N ASP A 117 -6.93 -10.65 5.16
CA ASP A 117 -7.89 -11.70 5.51
C ASP A 117 -8.57 -12.28 4.26
N TYR A 118 -8.95 -11.43 3.31
CA TYR A 118 -9.50 -11.90 2.04
C TYR A 118 -8.49 -12.77 1.28
N VAL A 119 -7.24 -12.32 1.16
CA VAL A 119 -6.20 -13.07 0.45
C VAL A 119 -5.95 -14.43 1.11
N LEU A 120 -5.77 -14.47 2.44
CA LEU A 120 -5.51 -15.71 3.16
C LEU A 120 -6.73 -16.65 3.20
N ALA A 121 -7.94 -16.15 3.01
CA ALA A 121 -9.13 -17.00 2.88
C ALA A 121 -9.16 -17.78 1.55
N GLN A 122 -8.39 -17.36 0.53
CA GLN A 122 -8.36 -18.07 -0.75
C GLN A 122 -7.62 -19.41 -0.63
N PRO A 123 -8.11 -20.49 -1.23
CA PRO A 123 -7.54 -21.85 -1.07
C PRO A 123 -6.05 -21.94 -1.45
N ALA A 124 -5.64 -21.27 -2.52
CA ALA A 124 -4.28 -21.31 -3.05
C ALA A 124 -3.30 -20.31 -2.40
N MET A 125 -3.77 -19.53 -1.44
CA MET A 125 -2.94 -18.48 -0.80
C MET A 125 -2.56 -18.91 0.61
N TYR A 126 -1.26 -18.85 0.90
CA TYR A 126 -0.68 -19.32 2.18
C TYR A 126 0.04 -18.21 2.94
N ARG A 127 0.32 -17.08 2.27
CA ARG A 127 1.19 -16.03 2.83
C ARG A 127 0.79 -14.64 2.32
N VAL A 128 0.70 -13.70 3.24
CA VAL A 128 0.71 -12.26 2.96
C VAL A 128 1.91 -11.65 3.67
N TRP A 129 2.68 -10.82 2.97
CA TRP A 129 3.90 -10.23 3.50
C TRP A 129 4.06 -8.78 3.07
N ALA A 130 4.89 -8.06 3.79
CA ALA A 130 5.29 -6.71 3.45
C ALA A 130 6.69 -6.43 4.02
N MET A 131 7.30 -5.34 3.57
CA MET A 131 8.58 -4.89 4.10
C MET A 131 8.55 -3.38 4.35
N CYS A 132 9.41 -2.93 5.25
CA CYS A 132 9.63 -1.50 5.47
C CYS A 132 11.11 -1.24 5.79
N ASP A 133 11.57 -0.01 5.49
CA ASP A 133 12.86 0.48 5.95
C ASP A 133 12.98 0.32 7.49
N VAL A 134 14.17 0.00 7.98
CA VAL A 134 14.41 -0.22 9.42
C VAL A 134 14.01 0.97 10.30
N ASP A 135 14.05 2.18 9.75
CA ASP A 135 13.67 3.42 10.45
C ASP A 135 12.17 3.74 10.30
N ASN A 136 11.42 3.03 9.46
CA ASN A 136 9.99 3.23 9.25
C ASN A 136 9.14 2.51 10.30
N THR A 137 9.26 2.95 11.55
CA THR A 137 8.52 2.37 12.68
C THR A 137 7.00 2.45 12.53
N ALA A 138 6.50 3.44 11.78
CA ALA A 138 5.07 3.57 11.52
C ALA A 138 4.55 2.41 10.67
N SER A 139 5.27 2.05 9.60
CA SER A 139 4.93 0.90 8.76
C SER A 139 5.07 -0.42 9.51
N ALA A 140 6.13 -0.58 10.31
CA ALA A 140 6.30 -1.76 11.17
C ALA A 140 5.08 -1.97 12.08
N ARG A 141 4.61 -0.91 12.74
CA ARG A 141 3.41 -0.96 13.60
C ARG A 141 2.11 -1.29 12.84
N VAL A 142 1.99 -0.90 11.57
CA VAL A 142 0.84 -1.32 10.74
C VAL A 142 0.87 -2.84 10.57
N MET A 143 2.00 -3.41 10.18
CA MET A 143 2.17 -4.84 9.95
C MET A 143 1.95 -5.65 11.23
N GLU A 144 2.50 -5.21 12.36
CA GLU A 144 2.27 -5.82 13.68
C GLU A 144 0.79 -5.83 14.09
N LYS A 145 0.08 -4.70 13.87
CA LYS A 145 -1.34 -4.58 14.22
C LYS A 145 -2.26 -5.51 13.44
N ILE A 146 -1.88 -5.94 12.24
CA ILE A 146 -2.64 -6.91 11.44
C ILE A 146 -2.18 -8.36 11.66
N GLY A 147 -1.34 -8.59 12.68
CA GLY A 147 -0.88 -9.92 13.07
C GLY A 147 0.24 -10.49 12.19
N MET A 148 0.96 -9.64 11.46
CA MET A 148 2.21 -10.08 10.81
C MET A 148 3.32 -10.20 11.82
N LEU A 149 4.12 -11.27 11.72
CA LEU A 149 5.33 -11.48 12.50
C LEU A 149 6.55 -11.00 11.71
N ARG A 150 7.51 -10.40 12.41
CA ARG A 150 8.79 -10.03 11.83
C ARG A 150 9.64 -11.28 11.62
N GLU A 151 10.01 -11.56 10.37
CA GLU A 151 10.77 -12.76 10.00
C GLU A 151 12.27 -12.53 9.89
N GLY A 152 12.68 -11.29 9.57
CA GLY A 152 14.11 -11.02 9.46
C GLY A 152 14.46 -9.66 8.89
N LEU A 153 15.75 -9.45 8.72
CA LEU A 153 16.37 -8.28 8.12
C LEU A 153 16.83 -8.60 6.69
N MET A 154 16.27 -7.91 5.72
CA MET A 154 16.77 -7.90 4.35
C MET A 154 17.81 -6.80 4.22
N ARG A 155 19.09 -7.17 4.15
CA ARG A 155 20.18 -6.21 4.04
C ARG A 155 20.23 -5.63 2.64
N ARG A 156 20.33 -4.30 2.53
CA ARG A 156 20.36 -3.55 1.26
C ARG A 156 19.22 -3.96 0.31
N GLY A 157 18.02 -4.19 0.85
CA GLY A 157 16.90 -4.78 0.13
C GLY A 157 16.16 -3.80 -0.78
N VAL A 158 16.10 -2.52 -0.43
CA VAL A 158 15.29 -1.52 -1.14
C VAL A 158 16.00 -0.19 -1.26
N LEU A 159 15.91 0.41 -2.45
CA LEU A 159 16.31 1.80 -2.68
C LEU A 159 15.13 2.72 -2.34
N HIS A 160 15.34 3.60 -1.35
CA HIS A 160 14.41 4.68 -0.99
C HIS A 160 14.99 6.01 -1.51
N PRO A 161 14.60 6.46 -2.72
CA PRO A 161 15.28 7.57 -3.40
C PRO A 161 15.14 8.92 -2.69
N ASN A 162 14.23 9.00 -1.69
CA ASN A 162 14.01 10.18 -0.87
C ASN A 162 14.84 10.18 0.42
N LEU A 163 15.57 9.10 0.70
CA LEU A 163 16.40 8.93 1.89
C LEU A 163 17.88 8.74 1.56
N SER A 164 18.18 7.97 0.52
CA SER A 164 19.53 7.53 0.21
C SER A 164 19.70 7.29 -1.28
N SER A 165 20.92 7.49 -1.78
CA SER A 165 21.33 7.02 -3.12
C SER A 165 21.69 5.54 -3.14
N GLU A 166 21.81 4.89 -1.97
CA GLU A 166 22.12 3.48 -1.82
C GLU A 166 20.93 2.68 -1.27
N PRO A 167 20.78 1.39 -1.66
CA PRO A 167 19.79 0.51 -1.04
C PRO A 167 19.95 0.43 0.47
N ARG A 168 18.84 0.37 1.18
CA ARG A 168 18.76 0.36 2.64
C ARG A 168 18.26 -0.97 3.17
N ASP A 169 18.56 -1.23 4.43
CA ASP A 169 18.08 -2.41 5.13
C ASP A 169 16.59 -2.30 5.42
N CYS A 170 15.87 -3.41 5.29
CA CYS A 170 14.44 -3.47 5.49
C CYS A 170 14.05 -4.64 6.42
N TRP A 171 13.10 -4.39 7.32
CA TRP A 171 12.42 -5.45 8.04
C TRP A 171 11.41 -6.14 7.14
N VAL A 172 11.38 -7.45 7.16
CA VAL A 172 10.37 -8.29 6.47
C VAL A 172 9.38 -8.82 7.51
N TYR A 173 8.11 -8.67 7.22
CA TYR A 173 6.99 -9.13 8.03
C TYR A 173 6.06 -10.01 7.19
N ALA A 174 5.48 -11.03 7.82
CA ALA A 174 4.50 -11.88 7.16
C ALA A 174 3.43 -12.41 8.12
N LYS A 175 2.27 -12.72 7.53
CA LYS A 175 1.18 -13.50 8.13
C LYS A 175 0.95 -14.71 7.25
N VAL A 176 0.89 -15.88 7.86
CA VAL A 176 0.68 -17.15 7.17
C VAL A 176 -0.67 -17.76 7.58
N LYS A 177 -1.13 -18.69 6.74
CA LYS A 177 -2.36 -19.47 6.97
C LYS A 177 -2.11 -20.54 7.99
#